data_0dab2e49933de07b1ad805aec7f1db21
#
_entry.id   0dab2e49933de07b1ad805aec7f1db21
#
_cell.length_a   1.000
_cell.length_b   1.000
_cell.length_c   1.000
_cell.angle_alpha   90.00
_cell.angle_beta   90.00
_cell.angle_gamma   90.00
#
_symmetry.space_group_name_H-M   'P 1'
#
loop_
_entity.id
_entity.type
_entity.pdbx_description
1 polymer ?
#
loop_
_entity_poly.entity_id
_entity_poly.type
_entity_poly.pdbx_seq_one_letter_code
_entity_poly.pdbx_strand_id
1 'polypeptide(L)'
;MVVLDTSIIIDHLRLQERQPSYLEQLLNKFSQEELGLSVISLQELFEGQSTRGAKGLSRLKATIQPLTVLEYTTETAKLAGELARDLPTQISFADAAIAATALQQGCELATLNNKHFLQIPRLKLVSR
;
A
#
# COMPACT_ATOMS: atom_id res chain seq x y z
N MET A 1 2.17 -11.08 7.66
CA MET A 1 1.40 -10.01 6.98
C MET A 1 2.22 -9.40 5.87
N VAL A 2 1.56 -8.94 4.83
CA VAL A 2 2.17 -8.18 3.73
C VAL A 2 1.47 -6.83 3.70
N VAL A 3 2.24 -5.74 3.69
CA VAL A 3 1.67 -4.39 3.54
C VAL A 3 1.56 -4.09 2.05
N LEU A 4 0.41 -3.57 1.64
CA LEU A 4 0.14 -3.24 0.24
C LEU A 4 0.41 -1.75 0.01
N ASP A 5 1.20 -1.45 -1.04
CA ASP A 5 1.30 -0.08 -1.54
C ASP A 5 -0.02 0.30 -2.23
N THR A 6 -0.34 1.57 -2.22
CA THR A 6 -1.56 2.09 -2.85
C THR A 6 -1.70 1.65 -4.31
N SER A 7 -0.58 1.54 -5.03
CA SER A 7 -0.57 1.13 -6.44
C SER A 7 -1.26 -0.22 -6.68
N ILE A 8 -1.22 -1.12 -5.70
CA ILE A 8 -1.85 -2.45 -5.80
C ILE A 8 -3.37 -2.32 -5.94
N ILE A 9 -3.96 -1.43 -5.14
CA ILE A 9 -5.41 -1.23 -5.15
C ILE A 9 -5.83 -0.48 -6.41
N ILE A 10 -5.06 0.55 -6.80
CA ILE A 10 -5.33 1.32 -8.02
C ILE A 10 -5.31 0.39 -9.24
N ASP A 11 -4.31 -0.49 -9.33
CA ASP A 11 -4.20 -1.48 -10.40
C ASP A 11 -5.45 -2.36 -10.48
N HIS A 12 -5.87 -2.89 -9.34
CA HIS A 12 -7.04 -3.75 -9.27
C HIS A 12 -8.31 -3.04 -9.76
N LEU A 13 -8.52 -1.81 -9.31
CA LEU A 13 -9.70 -1.04 -9.70
C LEU A 13 -9.67 -0.65 -11.18
N ARG A 14 -8.49 -0.37 -11.71
CA ARG A 14 -8.31 0.04 -13.10
C ARG A 14 -8.55 -1.12 -14.08
N LEU A 15 -8.17 -2.32 -13.71
CA LEU A 15 -8.32 -3.49 -14.57
C LEU A 15 -9.78 -3.95 -14.71
N GLN A 16 -10.63 -3.66 -13.73
CA GLN A 16 -12.07 -3.95 -13.79
C GLN A 16 -12.38 -5.40 -14.24
N GLU A 17 -11.65 -6.36 -13.68
CA GLU A 17 -11.85 -7.79 -13.95
C GLU A 17 -11.49 -8.25 -15.37
N ARG A 18 -10.90 -7.38 -16.18
CA ARG A 18 -10.51 -7.76 -17.54
C ARG A 18 -9.35 -8.74 -17.59
N GLN A 19 -8.55 -8.75 -16.55
CA GLN A 19 -7.45 -9.72 -16.36
C GLN A 19 -7.11 -9.75 -14.88
N PRO A 20 -6.45 -10.83 -14.39
CA PRO A 20 -6.08 -10.90 -12.98
C PRO A 20 -5.18 -9.73 -12.58
N SER A 21 -5.56 -9.02 -11.53
CA SER A 21 -4.76 -7.95 -10.97
C SER A 21 -3.67 -8.52 -10.07
N TYR A 22 -2.69 -7.69 -9.71
CA TYR A 22 -1.69 -8.11 -8.74
C TYR A 22 -2.33 -8.40 -7.37
N LEU A 23 -3.36 -7.65 -6.98
CA LEU A 23 -4.10 -7.94 -5.75
C LEU A 23 -4.67 -9.35 -5.77
N GLU A 24 -5.28 -9.75 -6.88
CA GLU A 24 -5.83 -11.11 -7.00
C GLU A 24 -4.74 -12.17 -6.90
N GLN A 25 -3.57 -11.91 -7.50
CA GLN A 25 -2.43 -12.81 -7.39
C GLN A 25 -1.96 -12.95 -5.94
N LEU A 26 -1.94 -11.85 -5.20
CA LEU A 26 -1.59 -11.86 -3.78
C LEU A 26 -2.61 -12.63 -2.95
N LEU A 27 -3.90 -12.47 -3.27
CA LEU A 27 -4.97 -13.20 -2.57
C LEU A 27 -4.92 -14.70 -2.82
N ASN A 28 -4.27 -15.14 -3.90
CA ASN A 28 -4.03 -16.56 -4.14
C ASN A 28 -2.88 -17.11 -3.30
N LYS A 29 -2.00 -16.24 -2.83
CA LYS A 29 -0.82 -16.61 -2.03
C LYS A 29 -1.03 -16.40 -0.54
N PHE A 30 -1.79 -15.38 -0.17
CA PHE A 30 -1.99 -14.96 1.21
C PHE A 30 -3.48 -14.86 1.51
N SER A 31 -3.87 -15.11 2.76
CA SER A 31 -5.26 -14.88 3.15
C SER A 31 -5.52 -13.37 3.23
N GLN A 32 -6.80 -12.99 3.21
CA GLN A 32 -7.20 -11.57 3.28
C GLN A 32 -6.66 -10.90 4.54
N GLU A 33 -6.69 -11.60 5.68
CA GLU A 33 -6.23 -11.07 6.96
C GLU A 33 -4.73 -10.83 6.99
N GLU A 34 -3.99 -11.45 6.07
CA GLU A 34 -2.55 -11.28 5.97
C GLU A 34 -2.15 -10.08 5.12
N LEU A 35 -3.11 -9.41 4.48
CA LEU A 35 -2.86 -8.24 3.64
C LEU A 35 -3.26 -6.98 4.39
N GLY A 36 -2.31 -6.08 4.59
CA GLY A 36 -2.51 -4.85 5.34
C GLY A 36 -2.46 -3.62 4.46
N LEU A 37 -3.19 -2.59 4.82
CA LEU A 37 -3.27 -1.33 4.10
C LEU A 37 -3.16 -0.17 5.08
N SER A 38 -2.19 0.70 4.87
CA SER A 38 -2.00 1.88 5.72
C SER A 38 -3.17 2.86 5.58
N VAL A 39 -3.51 3.56 6.68
CA VAL A 39 -4.49 4.65 6.62
C VAL A 39 -4.04 5.74 5.65
N ILE A 40 -2.75 5.89 5.39
CA ILE A 40 -2.24 6.82 4.37
C ILE A 40 -2.71 6.38 2.98
N SER A 41 -2.65 5.08 2.70
CA SER A 41 -3.19 4.55 1.45
C SER A 41 -4.70 4.79 1.33
N LEU A 42 -5.43 4.64 2.44
CA LEU A 42 -6.86 4.95 2.44
C LEU A 42 -7.11 6.39 2.00
N GLN A 43 -6.35 7.34 2.56
CA GLN A 43 -6.50 8.74 2.18
C GLN A 43 -6.25 8.94 0.70
N GLU A 44 -5.15 8.39 0.17
CA GLU A 44 -4.84 8.50 -1.25
C GLU A 44 -5.97 7.94 -2.13
N LEU A 45 -6.52 6.79 -1.74
CA LEU A 45 -7.58 6.16 -2.51
C LEU A 45 -8.87 6.98 -2.51
N PHE A 46 -9.22 7.57 -1.36
CA PHE A 46 -10.43 8.40 -1.27
C PHE A 46 -10.24 9.78 -1.90
N GLU A 47 -9.01 10.22 -2.16
CA GLU A 47 -8.74 11.42 -2.94
C GLU A 47 -9.03 11.22 -4.43
N GLY A 48 -9.15 9.98 -4.90
CA GLY A 48 -9.40 9.66 -6.30
C GLY A 48 -10.78 10.16 -6.76
N GLN A 49 -10.83 10.70 -7.99
CA GLN A 49 -12.07 11.26 -8.54
C GLN A 49 -13.19 10.23 -8.69
N SER A 50 -12.83 8.95 -8.89
CA SER A 50 -13.83 7.88 -9.02
C SER A 50 -14.71 7.72 -7.78
N THR A 51 -14.24 8.16 -6.61
CA THR A 51 -15.03 8.06 -5.37
C THR A 51 -16.14 9.10 -5.28
N ARG A 52 -16.19 10.07 -6.19
CA ARG A 52 -17.29 11.01 -6.26
C ARG A 52 -18.58 10.34 -6.70
N GLY A 53 -18.49 9.29 -7.53
CA GLY A 53 -19.64 8.54 -7.99
C GLY A 53 -19.95 7.35 -7.08
N ALA A 54 -21.23 7.01 -6.97
CA ALA A 54 -21.68 5.92 -6.11
C ALA A 54 -21.04 4.57 -6.50
N LYS A 55 -20.90 4.31 -7.79
CA LYS A 55 -20.35 3.05 -8.30
C LYS A 55 -18.87 2.91 -7.96
N GLY A 56 -18.10 3.96 -8.22
CA GLY A 56 -16.65 3.94 -7.91
C GLY A 56 -16.39 3.84 -6.41
N LEU A 57 -17.17 4.58 -5.61
CA LEU A 57 -17.06 4.51 -4.15
C LEU A 57 -17.39 3.12 -3.63
N SER A 58 -18.46 2.53 -4.14
CA SER A 58 -18.88 1.18 -3.73
C SER A 58 -17.81 0.13 -4.07
N ARG A 59 -17.23 0.22 -5.26
CA ARG A 59 -16.16 -0.71 -5.68
C ARG A 59 -14.94 -0.58 -4.78
N LEU A 60 -14.53 0.66 -4.48
CA LEU A 60 -13.39 0.87 -3.60
C LEU A 60 -13.65 0.28 -2.21
N LYS A 61 -14.80 0.58 -1.63
CA LYS A 61 -15.15 0.06 -0.29
C LYS A 61 -15.16 -1.47 -0.26
N ALA A 62 -15.72 -2.10 -1.29
CA ALA A 62 -15.76 -3.56 -1.37
C ALA A 62 -14.35 -4.15 -1.47
N THR A 63 -13.45 -3.49 -2.19
CA THR A 63 -12.08 -3.95 -2.38
C THR A 63 -11.27 -3.88 -1.09
N ILE A 64 -11.41 -2.81 -0.32
CA ILE A 64 -10.61 -2.62 0.88
C ILE A 64 -11.21 -3.25 2.14
N GLN A 65 -12.50 -3.52 2.14
CA GLN A 65 -13.22 -4.01 3.32
C GLN A 65 -12.59 -5.27 3.94
N PRO A 66 -12.16 -6.29 3.18
CA PRO A 66 -11.58 -7.50 3.78
C PRO A 66 -10.14 -7.34 4.24
N LEU A 67 -9.48 -6.24 3.91
CA LEU A 67 -8.07 -6.02 4.26
C LEU A 67 -7.94 -5.48 5.68
N THR A 68 -6.77 -5.71 6.29
CA THR A 68 -6.47 -5.16 7.62
C THR A 68 -5.96 -3.74 7.47
N VAL A 69 -6.63 -2.77 8.09
CA VAL A 69 -6.18 -1.37 8.07
C VAL A 69 -5.14 -1.17 9.16
N LEU A 70 -4.01 -0.57 8.80
CA LEU A 70 -2.88 -0.34 9.71
C LEU A 70 -2.79 1.14 10.06
N GLU A 71 -2.73 1.42 11.35
CA GLU A 71 -2.68 2.78 11.87
C GLU A 71 -1.33 3.43 11.59
N TYR A 72 -1.33 4.76 11.50
CA TYR A 72 -0.13 5.56 11.34
C TYR A 72 0.23 6.13 12.71
N THR A 73 1.09 5.44 13.41
CA THR A 73 1.43 5.78 14.79
C THR A 73 2.53 6.84 14.89
N THR A 74 2.76 7.33 16.09
CA THR A 74 3.87 8.25 16.36
C THR A 74 5.20 7.63 15.96
N GLU A 75 5.42 6.36 16.28
CA GLU A 75 6.65 5.65 15.93
C GLU A 75 6.82 5.51 14.43
N THR A 76 5.73 5.19 13.74
CA THR A 76 5.74 5.07 12.28
C THR A 76 6.07 6.43 11.65
N ALA A 77 5.48 7.52 12.16
CA ALA A 77 5.72 8.86 11.65
C ALA A 77 7.19 9.29 11.83
N LYS A 78 7.78 8.96 12.98
CA LYS A 78 9.21 9.26 13.23
C LYS A 78 10.09 8.50 12.24
N LEU A 79 9.81 7.21 12.05
CA LEU A 79 10.59 6.40 11.12
C LEU A 79 10.45 6.91 9.69
N ALA A 80 9.24 7.26 9.27
CA ALA A 80 9.00 7.81 7.94
C ALA A 80 9.78 9.12 7.72
N GLY A 81 9.80 9.98 8.74
CA GLY A 81 10.57 11.22 8.69
C GLY A 81 12.06 10.98 8.55
N GLU A 82 12.60 10.03 9.31
CA GLU A 82 14.01 9.64 9.22
C GLU A 82 14.36 9.09 7.84
N LEU A 83 13.50 8.24 7.29
CA LEU A 83 13.70 7.72 5.95
C LEU A 83 13.75 8.83 4.91
N ALA A 84 12.76 9.73 4.96
CA ALA A 84 12.69 10.84 4.01
C ALA A 84 13.89 11.77 4.13
N ARG A 85 14.40 11.97 5.34
CA ARG A 85 15.57 12.82 5.59
C ARG A 85 16.87 12.21 5.06
N ASP A 86 17.05 10.90 5.27
CA ASP A 86 18.35 10.25 5.10
C ASP A 86 18.54 9.51 3.77
N LEU A 87 17.48 9.28 3.01
CA LEU A 87 17.62 8.56 1.74
C LEU A 87 18.33 9.43 0.70
N PRO A 88 19.22 8.82 -0.13
CA PRO A 88 19.97 9.59 -1.14
C PRO A 88 19.09 10.18 -2.23
N THR A 89 17.97 9.53 -2.55
CA THR A 89 17.00 10.03 -3.52
C THR A 89 15.72 10.41 -2.80
N GLN A 90 15.14 11.53 -3.18
CA GLN A 90 13.90 12.02 -2.57
C GLN A 90 12.78 10.99 -2.70
N ILE A 91 12.04 10.80 -1.62
CA ILE A 91 10.89 9.91 -1.57
C ILE A 91 9.65 10.74 -1.22
N SER A 92 8.49 10.37 -1.77
CA SER A 92 7.25 11.08 -1.45
C SER A 92 6.83 10.82 -0.01
N PHE A 93 6.01 11.73 0.52
CA PHE A 93 5.43 11.56 1.85
C PHE A 93 4.73 10.21 2.00
N ALA A 94 3.87 9.88 1.04
CA ALA A 94 3.10 8.64 1.10
C ALA A 94 4.00 7.40 1.03
N ASP A 95 4.98 7.39 0.13
CA ASP A 95 5.89 6.25 0.02
C ASP A 95 6.70 6.04 1.29
N ALA A 96 7.19 7.12 1.89
CA ALA A 96 7.92 7.04 3.15
C ALA A 96 7.03 6.48 4.27
N ALA A 97 5.78 6.94 4.34
CA ALA A 97 4.83 6.50 5.35
C ALA A 97 4.49 5.01 5.18
N ILE A 98 4.27 4.57 3.95
CA ILE A 98 3.93 3.17 3.65
C ILE A 98 5.12 2.26 3.95
N ALA A 99 6.32 2.67 3.53
CA ALA A 99 7.55 1.91 3.83
C ALA A 99 7.78 1.79 5.33
N ALA A 100 7.62 2.89 6.06
CA ALA A 100 7.77 2.90 7.52
C ALA A 100 6.74 1.98 8.18
N THR A 101 5.53 1.93 7.66
CA THR A 101 4.49 1.03 8.17
C THR A 101 4.93 -0.43 8.02
N ALA A 102 5.46 -0.79 6.85
CA ALA A 102 5.94 -2.16 6.62
C ALA A 102 7.10 -2.51 7.56
N LEU A 103 8.06 -1.59 7.70
CA LEU A 103 9.21 -1.79 8.59
C LEU A 103 8.76 -1.91 10.05
N GLN A 104 7.85 -1.06 10.48
CA GLN A 104 7.36 -1.05 11.86
C GLN A 104 6.60 -2.34 12.20
N GLN A 105 5.89 -2.89 11.23
CA GLN A 105 5.15 -4.15 11.38
C GLN A 105 6.05 -5.38 11.19
N GLY A 106 7.29 -5.19 10.78
CA GLY A 106 8.17 -6.32 10.45
C GLY A 106 7.69 -7.11 9.26
N CYS A 107 7.08 -6.47 8.28
CA CYS A 107 6.42 -7.11 7.15
C CYS A 107 7.08 -6.78 5.82
N GLU A 108 6.87 -7.64 4.83
CA GLU A 108 7.20 -7.32 3.45
C GLU A 108 6.23 -6.31 2.87
N LEU A 109 6.64 -5.60 1.85
CA LEU A 109 5.82 -4.65 1.11
C LEU A 109 5.58 -5.17 -0.30
N ALA A 110 4.33 -5.18 -0.75
CA ALA A 110 3.97 -5.46 -2.13
C ALA A 110 3.69 -4.15 -2.85
N THR A 111 4.33 -3.93 -3.99
CA THR A 111 4.19 -2.71 -4.77
C THR A 111 4.37 -2.99 -6.25
N LEU A 112 3.77 -2.15 -7.09
CA LEU A 112 4.03 -2.14 -8.53
C LEU A 112 5.13 -1.16 -8.90
N ASN A 113 5.61 -0.36 -7.93
CA ASN A 113 6.62 0.68 -8.14
C ASN A 113 7.89 0.36 -7.36
N ASN A 114 8.48 -0.80 -7.63
CA ASN A 114 9.67 -1.27 -6.90
C ASN A 114 10.77 -0.21 -6.81
N LYS A 115 10.96 0.57 -7.89
CA LYS A 115 12.01 1.59 -7.94
C LYS A 115 11.90 2.61 -6.80
N HIS A 116 10.69 2.92 -6.35
CA HIS A 116 10.48 3.89 -5.28
C HIS A 116 11.01 3.39 -3.93
N PHE A 117 11.10 2.06 -3.77
CA PHE A 117 11.37 1.46 -2.47
C PHE A 117 12.71 0.73 -2.37
N LEU A 118 13.41 0.51 -3.50
CA LEU A 118 14.67 -0.26 -3.51
C LEU A 118 15.76 0.33 -2.63
N GLN A 119 15.80 1.65 -2.48
CA GLN A 119 16.83 2.33 -1.72
C GLN A 119 16.63 2.24 -0.20
N ILE A 120 15.49 1.73 0.26
CA ILE A 120 15.15 1.75 1.69
C ILE A 120 15.83 0.58 2.41
N PRO A 121 16.71 0.87 3.39
CA PRO A 121 17.39 -0.19 4.12
C PRO A 121 16.41 -1.10 4.87
N ARG A 122 16.68 -2.39 4.87
CA ARG A 122 15.93 -3.41 5.62
C ARG A 122 14.51 -3.65 5.13
N LEU A 123 14.02 -2.90 4.17
CA LEU A 123 12.69 -3.14 3.60
C LEU A 123 12.77 -4.32 2.62
N LYS A 124 11.90 -5.30 2.82
CA LYS A 124 11.80 -6.45 1.93
C LYS A 124 10.57 -6.30 1.05
N LEU A 125 10.78 -6.46 -0.25
CA LEU A 125 9.68 -6.39 -1.21
C LEU A 125 9.23 -7.79 -1.59
N VAL A 126 7.92 -7.96 -1.78
CA VAL A 126 7.38 -9.25 -2.25
C VAL A 126 7.83 -9.47 -3.69
N SER A 127 8.33 -10.68 -3.98
CA SER A 127 8.70 -11.07 -5.35
C SER A 127 7.44 -11.35 -6.15
N ARG A 128 7.42 -10.85 -7.39
CA ARG A 128 6.31 -11.12 -8.30
C ARG A 128 6.49 -12.41 -9.03
#